data_ebe24608893ebd0a21f4ab9d6fea8cec
#
_entry.id   ebe24608893ebd0a21f4ab9d6fea8cec
#
_cell.length_a   1.000
_cell.length_b   1.000
_cell.length_c   1.000
_cell.angle_alpha   90.00
_cell.angle_beta   90.00
_cell.angle_gamma   90.00
#
_symmetry.space_group_name_H-M   'P 1'
#
loop_
_entity.id
_entity.type
_entity.pdbx_description
1 polymer ?
#
loop_
_entity_poly.entity_id
_entity_poly.type
_entity_poly.pdbx_seq_one_letter_code
_entity_poly.pdbx_strand_id
1 'polypeptide(L)'
;EIRLSLVGSEMCIRDSPHTRPFAWSMGILGGITTMLANAAGPVIALYLLAVSLPKLRLVATGAWFFFVLNIAKIPFSANLGFITAESLLINLILTPCVIAGLVFGLMVVRRLPQKLFDTFLLAFTAVAAIRMVFM
;
A
#
# COMPACT_ATOMS: atom_id res chain seq x y z
N GLU A 1 28.20 -20.41 11.49
CA GLU A 1 27.74 -19.50 10.39
C GLU A 1 26.27 -19.12 10.50
N ILE A 2 25.37 -20.01 10.92
CA ILE A 2 23.93 -19.75 11.08
C ILE A 2 23.65 -18.72 12.21
N ARG A 3 24.45 -18.67 13.26
CA ARG A 3 24.31 -17.70 14.36
C ARG A 3 24.66 -16.26 13.97
N LEU A 4 25.61 -16.05 13.06
CA LEU A 4 25.98 -14.71 12.59
C LEU A 4 24.91 -14.11 11.69
N SER A 5 24.22 -14.92 10.89
CA SER A 5 23.12 -14.49 10.04
C SER A 5 21.91 -14.05 10.86
N LEU A 6 21.61 -14.72 11.98
CA LEU A 6 20.52 -14.35 12.90
C LEU A 6 20.81 -13.03 13.64
N VAL A 7 22.06 -12.82 14.08
CA VAL A 7 22.47 -11.58 14.77
C VAL A 7 22.40 -10.37 13.82
N GLY A 8 22.78 -10.56 12.54
CA GLY A 8 22.66 -9.50 11.53
C GLY A 8 21.20 -9.16 11.20
N SER A 9 20.31 -10.14 11.20
CA SER A 9 18.87 -9.90 10.97
C SER A 9 18.19 -9.22 12.17
N GLU A 10 18.61 -9.52 13.38
CA GLU A 10 18.09 -8.88 14.60
C GLU A 10 18.55 -7.43 14.75
N MET A 11 19.78 -7.10 14.34
CA MET A 11 20.27 -5.72 14.32
C MET A 11 19.51 -4.84 13.32
N CYS A 12 19.19 -5.36 12.13
CA CYS A 12 18.36 -4.63 11.14
C CYS A 12 16.90 -4.43 11.60
N ILE A 13 16.37 -5.33 12.42
CA ILE A 13 15.01 -5.22 12.97
C ILE A 13 14.96 -4.17 14.10
N ARG A 14 16.07 -3.94 14.80
CA ARG A 14 16.14 -3.03 15.95
C ARG A 14 16.22 -1.56 15.55
N ASP A 15 16.71 -1.26 14.35
CA ASP A 15 16.87 0.11 13.84
C ASP A 15 15.67 0.60 13.01
N SER A 16 14.68 -0.25 12.73
CA SER A 16 13.48 0.20 12.04
C SER A 16 12.47 0.81 13.04
N PRO A 17 11.75 1.86 12.65
CA PRO A 17 10.82 2.57 13.54
C PRO A 17 9.55 1.74 13.81
N HIS A 18 9.71 0.63 14.52
CA HIS A 18 8.61 -0.25 14.96
C HIS A 18 7.89 0.26 16.21
N THR A 19 8.05 1.53 16.55
CA THR A 19 7.35 2.09 17.71
C THR A 19 5.86 2.13 17.46
N ARG A 20 5.08 1.59 18.41
CA ARG A 20 3.61 1.62 18.35
C ARG A 20 3.05 3.01 18.03
N PRO A 21 3.55 4.13 18.61
CA PRO A 21 3.04 5.46 18.28
C PRO A 21 3.29 5.86 16.81
N PHE A 22 4.41 5.44 16.21
CA PHE A 22 4.68 5.71 14.80
C PHE A 22 3.69 4.96 13.88
N ALA A 23 3.40 3.69 14.17
CA ALA A 23 2.40 2.93 13.44
C ALA A 23 0.99 3.55 13.55
N TRP A 24 0.60 4.00 14.75
CA TRP A 24 -0.68 4.66 14.98
C TRP A 24 -0.77 6.00 14.24
N SER A 25 0.26 6.85 14.29
CA SER A 25 0.27 8.13 13.57
C SER A 25 0.17 7.95 12.06
N MET A 26 0.90 6.98 11.50
CA MET A 26 0.83 6.67 10.06
C MET A 26 -0.52 6.05 9.66
N GLY A 27 -1.13 5.24 10.52
CA GLY A 27 -2.48 4.70 10.31
C GLY A 27 -3.54 5.79 10.30
N ILE A 28 -3.49 6.73 11.25
CA ILE A 28 -4.42 7.87 11.31
C ILE A 28 -4.24 8.79 10.11
N LEU A 29 -3.00 9.17 9.77
CA LEU A 29 -2.70 9.99 8.59
C LEU A 29 -3.16 9.30 7.31
N GLY A 30 -2.88 8.01 7.14
CA GLY A 30 -3.34 7.22 6.01
C GLY A 30 -4.87 7.15 5.93
N GLY A 31 -5.55 7.01 7.07
CA GLY A 31 -7.01 7.03 7.15
C GLY A 31 -7.60 8.38 6.73
N ILE A 32 -7.08 9.48 7.25
CA ILE A 32 -7.52 10.85 6.90
C ILE A 32 -7.27 11.13 5.42
N THR A 33 -6.06 10.87 4.92
CA THR A 33 -5.71 11.13 3.52
C THR A 33 -6.51 10.29 2.54
N THR A 34 -6.88 9.06 2.92
CA THR A 34 -7.72 8.22 2.06
C THR A 34 -9.18 8.68 2.03
N MET A 35 -9.69 9.24 3.12
CA MET A 35 -11.05 9.78 3.17
C MET A 35 -11.17 11.10 2.39
N LEU A 36 -10.16 11.98 2.50
CA LEU A 36 -10.19 13.30 1.86
C LEU A 36 -9.86 13.25 0.36
N ALA A 37 -8.84 12.53 -0.03
CA ALA A 37 -8.29 12.56 -1.39
C ALA A 37 -8.09 11.18 -2.03
N ASN A 38 -8.52 10.10 -1.37
CA ASN A 38 -8.19 8.72 -1.76
C ASN A 38 -6.68 8.45 -1.93
N ALA A 39 -5.86 9.19 -1.20
CA ALA A 39 -4.41 9.33 -1.40
C ALA A 39 -3.57 8.65 -0.30
N ALA A 40 -4.11 7.62 0.35
CA ALA A 40 -3.35 6.87 1.37
C ALA A 40 -2.15 6.10 0.79
N GLY A 41 -2.12 5.86 -0.53
CA GLY A 41 -1.09 5.08 -1.20
C GLY A 41 0.33 5.53 -0.87
N PRO A 42 0.71 6.79 -1.14
CA PRO A 42 2.03 7.31 -0.83
C PRO A 42 2.40 7.22 0.66
N VAL A 43 1.48 7.56 1.56
CA VAL A 43 1.71 7.56 3.01
C VAL A 43 2.01 6.14 3.52
N ILE A 44 1.17 5.19 3.14
CA ILE A 44 1.32 3.79 3.55
C ILE A 44 2.53 3.13 2.89
N ALA A 45 2.80 3.44 1.62
CA ALA A 45 3.98 2.94 0.93
C ALA A 45 5.28 3.38 1.63
N LEU A 46 5.39 4.66 2.00
CA LEU A 46 6.52 5.19 2.75
C LEU A 46 6.66 4.55 4.13
N TYR A 47 5.54 4.37 4.85
CA TYR A 47 5.54 3.68 6.13
C TYR A 47 6.05 2.24 6.01
N LEU A 48 5.48 1.46 5.08
CA LEU A 48 5.84 0.05 4.89
C LEU A 48 7.29 -0.12 4.41
N LEU A 49 7.80 0.85 3.64
CA LEU A 49 9.19 0.87 3.22
C LEU A 49 10.14 1.22 4.38
N ALA A 50 9.76 2.20 5.22
CA ALA A 50 10.53 2.58 6.42
C ALA A 50 10.66 1.40 7.41
N VAL A 51 9.66 0.53 7.46
CA VAL A 51 9.67 -0.72 8.27
C VAL A 51 10.52 -1.83 7.63
N SER A 52 11.10 -1.59 6.43
CA SER A 52 12.00 -2.53 5.72
C SER A 52 11.40 -3.92 5.50
N LEU A 53 10.11 -4.01 5.19
CA LEU A 53 9.43 -5.27 4.95
C LEU A 53 9.90 -5.91 3.63
N PRO A 54 10.04 -7.25 3.57
CA PRO A 54 10.23 -7.96 2.31
C PRO A 54 9.10 -7.63 1.34
N LYS A 55 9.41 -7.44 0.05
CA LYS A 55 8.48 -6.99 -1.00
C LYS A 55 7.12 -7.70 -1.01
N LEU A 56 7.09 -9.01 -0.84
CA LEU A 56 5.83 -9.77 -0.82
C LEU A 56 4.99 -9.49 0.44
N ARG A 57 5.63 -9.34 1.59
CA ARG A 57 4.94 -8.94 2.82
C ARG A 57 4.46 -7.50 2.75
N LEU A 58 5.25 -6.60 2.17
CA LEU A 58 4.87 -5.21 1.94
C LEU A 58 3.61 -5.13 1.07
N VAL A 59 3.60 -5.83 -0.08
CA VAL A 59 2.44 -5.87 -0.98
C VAL A 59 1.23 -6.48 -0.28
N ALA A 60 1.39 -7.60 0.44
CA ALA A 60 0.29 -8.26 1.15
C ALA A 60 -0.28 -7.37 2.27
N THR A 61 0.57 -6.73 3.07
CA THR A 61 0.14 -5.83 4.16
C THR A 61 -0.59 -4.63 3.59
N GLY A 62 -0.06 -4.02 2.52
CA GLY A 62 -0.72 -2.92 1.82
C GLY A 62 -2.08 -3.33 1.25
N ALA A 63 -2.17 -4.50 0.61
CA ALA A 63 -3.41 -5.02 0.07
C ALA A 63 -4.47 -5.23 1.16
N TRP A 64 -4.12 -5.82 2.31
CA TRP A 64 -5.02 -5.98 3.44
C TRP A 64 -5.47 -4.64 4.01
N PHE A 65 -4.56 -3.70 4.18
CA PHE A 65 -4.87 -2.36 4.67
C PHE A 65 -5.89 -1.66 3.76
N PHE A 66 -5.65 -1.65 2.45
CA PHE A 66 -6.59 -1.04 1.50
C PHE A 66 -7.91 -1.80 1.39
N PHE A 67 -7.89 -3.12 1.52
CA PHE A 67 -9.10 -3.94 1.54
C PHE A 67 -10.02 -3.54 2.69
N VAL A 68 -9.49 -3.47 3.92
CA VAL A 68 -10.25 -3.06 5.11
C VAL A 68 -10.78 -1.63 4.96
N LEU A 69 -9.95 -0.69 4.50
CA LEU A 69 -10.38 0.70 4.27
C LEU A 69 -11.48 0.80 3.23
N ASN A 70 -11.40 0.06 2.13
CA ASN A 70 -12.41 0.09 1.09
C ASN A 70 -13.73 -0.51 1.58
N ILE A 71 -13.71 -1.58 2.36
CA ILE A 71 -14.92 -2.12 3.00
C ILE A 71 -15.54 -1.07 3.93
N ALA A 72 -14.73 -0.41 4.76
CA ALA A 72 -15.21 0.64 5.67
C ALA A 72 -15.82 1.84 4.92
N LYS A 73 -15.40 2.13 3.68
CA LYS A 73 -15.95 3.19 2.83
C LYS A 73 -17.30 2.86 2.21
N ILE A 74 -17.65 1.58 2.05
CA ILE A 74 -18.88 1.17 1.35
C ILE A 74 -20.14 1.84 1.94
N PRO A 75 -20.39 1.82 3.26
CA PRO A 75 -21.60 2.45 3.81
C PRO A 75 -21.64 3.96 3.58
N PHE A 76 -20.50 4.64 3.64
CA PHE A 76 -20.42 6.07 3.37
C PHE A 76 -20.68 6.39 1.90
N SER A 77 -20.11 5.60 0.99
CA SER A 77 -20.30 5.76 -0.46
C SER A 77 -21.74 5.45 -0.88
N ALA A 78 -22.39 4.47 -0.23
CA ALA A 78 -23.78 4.15 -0.46
C ALA A 78 -24.71 5.30 -0.02
N ASN A 79 -24.49 5.87 1.17
CA ASN A 79 -25.26 7.00 1.68
C ASN A 79 -25.09 8.28 0.84
N LEU A 80 -23.93 8.46 0.20
CA LEU A 80 -23.65 9.59 -0.68
C LEU A 80 -24.16 9.36 -2.12
N GLY A 81 -24.78 8.21 -2.42
CA GLY A 81 -25.31 7.90 -3.73
C GLY A 81 -24.27 7.57 -4.81
N PHE A 82 -23.03 7.30 -4.43
CA PHE A 82 -21.97 6.92 -5.40
C PHE A 82 -22.12 5.49 -5.93
N ILE A 83 -22.89 4.64 -5.24
CA ILE A 83 -23.15 3.27 -5.66
C ILE A 83 -24.43 3.26 -6.49
N THR A 84 -24.31 3.42 -7.81
CA THR A 84 -25.40 3.32 -8.77
C THR A 84 -25.31 2.01 -9.55
N ALA A 85 -26.42 1.58 -10.14
CA ALA A 85 -26.45 0.40 -11.01
C ALA A 85 -25.46 0.53 -12.19
N GLU A 86 -25.32 1.73 -12.72
CA GLU A 86 -24.39 2.04 -13.80
C GLU A 86 -22.93 1.88 -13.36
N SER A 87 -22.57 2.41 -12.17
CA SER A 87 -21.22 2.25 -11.62
C SER A 87 -20.88 0.79 -11.31
N LEU A 88 -21.86 0.00 -10.86
CA LEU A 88 -21.70 -1.44 -10.63
C LEU A 88 -21.47 -2.20 -11.94
N LEU A 89 -22.21 -1.84 -13.00
CA LEU A 89 -22.04 -2.46 -14.31
C LEU A 89 -20.64 -2.20 -14.89
N ILE A 90 -20.17 -0.96 -14.81
CA ILE A 90 -18.81 -0.58 -15.23
C ILE A 90 -17.75 -1.38 -14.44
N ASN A 91 -17.90 -1.48 -13.12
CA ASN A 91 -17.01 -2.27 -12.28
C ASN A 91 -17.00 -3.75 -12.66
N LEU A 92 -18.17 -4.32 -12.99
CA LEU A 92 -18.26 -5.70 -13.42
C LEU A 92 -17.53 -5.94 -14.76
N ILE A 93 -17.68 -5.03 -15.71
CA ILE A 93 -16.98 -5.09 -17.02
C ILE A 93 -15.46 -4.97 -16.85
N LEU A 94 -15.01 -4.14 -15.90
CA LEU A 94 -13.58 -3.94 -15.62
C LEU A 94 -12.95 -5.06 -14.78
N THR A 95 -13.76 -5.86 -14.08
CA THR A 95 -13.28 -6.94 -13.19
C THR A 95 -12.27 -7.89 -13.85
N PRO A 96 -12.49 -8.41 -15.07
CA PRO A 96 -11.52 -9.31 -15.70
C PRO A 96 -10.18 -8.61 -15.99
N CYS A 97 -10.18 -7.33 -16.36
CA CYS A 97 -8.97 -6.55 -16.56
C CYS A 97 -8.19 -6.36 -15.24
N VAL A 98 -8.91 -6.12 -14.14
CA VAL A 98 -8.31 -5.99 -12.80
C VAL A 98 -7.67 -7.31 -12.37
N ILE A 99 -8.35 -8.44 -12.57
CA ILE A 99 -7.81 -9.76 -12.24
C ILE A 99 -6.55 -10.06 -13.06
N ALA A 100 -6.59 -9.81 -14.37
CA ALA A 100 -5.43 -9.99 -15.24
C ALA A 100 -4.26 -9.09 -14.80
N GLY A 101 -4.51 -7.82 -14.49
CA GLY A 101 -3.53 -6.88 -13.96
C GLY A 101 -2.92 -7.33 -12.63
N LEU A 102 -3.74 -7.88 -11.73
CA LEU A 102 -3.29 -8.41 -10.44
C LEU A 102 -2.33 -9.59 -10.62
N VAL A 103 -2.71 -10.56 -11.46
CA VAL A 103 -1.88 -11.75 -11.74
C VAL A 103 -0.56 -11.33 -12.38
N PHE A 104 -0.62 -10.45 -13.37
CA PHE A 104 0.57 -9.91 -14.03
C PHE A 104 1.46 -9.15 -13.06
N GLY A 105 0.90 -8.26 -12.24
CA GLY A 105 1.61 -7.51 -11.22
C GLY A 105 2.33 -8.40 -10.20
N LEU A 106 1.66 -9.45 -9.71
CA LEU A 106 2.27 -10.41 -8.80
C LEU A 106 3.43 -11.18 -9.46
N MET A 107 3.31 -11.55 -10.74
CA MET A 107 4.40 -12.19 -11.47
C MET A 107 5.63 -11.27 -11.60
N VAL A 108 5.41 -10.00 -11.92
CA VAL A 108 6.47 -9.00 -12.02
C VAL A 108 7.14 -8.79 -10.67
N VAL A 109 6.38 -8.55 -9.59
CA VAL A 109 6.92 -8.34 -8.23
C VAL A 109 7.75 -9.54 -7.76
N ARG A 110 7.33 -10.76 -8.07
CA ARG A 110 8.10 -11.97 -7.69
C ARG A 110 9.45 -12.03 -8.38
N ARG A 111 9.57 -11.56 -9.63
CA ARG A 111 10.82 -11.59 -10.42
C ARG A 111 11.76 -10.42 -10.12
N LEU A 112 11.25 -9.28 -9.66
CA LEU A 112 12.06 -8.10 -9.36
C LEU A 112 12.94 -8.34 -8.13
N PRO A 113 14.23 -7.95 -8.13
CA PRO A 113 15.04 -7.91 -6.91
C PRO A 113 14.53 -6.84 -5.95
N GLN A 114 14.70 -7.08 -4.63
CA GLN A 114 14.20 -6.19 -3.57
C GLN A 114 14.62 -4.72 -3.78
N LYS A 115 15.90 -4.49 -4.08
CA LYS A 115 16.45 -3.13 -4.29
C LYS A 115 15.74 -2.35 -5.41
N LEU A 116 15.48 -3.01 -6.54
CA LEU A 116 14.75 -2.37 -7.65
C LEU A 116 13.30 -2.09 -7.28
N PHE A 117 12.65 -3.02 -6.58
CA PHE A 117 11.29 -2.83 -6.09
C PHE A 117 11.18 -1.60 -5.18
N ASP A 118 12.08 -1.47 -4.20
CA ASP A 118 12.10 -0.35 -3.26
C ASP A 118 12.37 0.98 -3.97
N THR A 119 13.30 0.99 -4.94
CA THR A 119 13.61 2.18 -5.74
C THR A 119 12.42 2.62 -6.60
N PHE A 120 11.75 1.69 -7.28
CA PHE A 120 10.55 2.00 -8.05
C PHE A 120 9.41 2.51 -7.16
N LEU A 121 9.19 1.86 -6.02
CA LEU A 121 8.17 2.28 -5.07
C LEU A 121 8.41 3.71 -4.59
N LEU A 122 9.66 4.05 -4.21
CA LEU A 122 10.04 5.40 -3.80
C LEU A 122 9.85 6.42 -4.93
N ALA A 123 10.31 6.10 -6.15
CA ALA A 123 10.21 7.00 -7.29
C ALA A 123 8.75 7.30 -7.63
N PHE A 124 7.90 6.28 -7.74
CA PHE A 124 6.48 6.48 -8.02
C PHE A 124 5.75 7.22 -6.89
N THR A 125 6.10 6.92 -5.63
CA THR A 125 5.54 7.62 -4.48
C THR A 125 5.94 9.10 -4.48
N ALA A 126 7.20 9.43 -4.78
CA ALA A 126 7.68 10.79 -4.89
C ALA A 126 6.97 11.56 -6.01
N VAL A 127 6.85 10.96 -7.20
CA VAL A 127 6.12 11.56 -8.33
C VAL A 127 4.65 11.81 -7.98
N ALA A 128 4.00 10.84 -7.34
CA ALA A 128 2.61 10.98 -6.90
C ALA A 128 2.44 12.10 -5.86
N ALA A 129 3.36 12.18 -4.89
CA ALA A 129 3.35 13.22 -3.87
C ALA A 129 3.57 14.62 -4.47
N ILE A 130 4.54 14.77 -5.38
CA ILE A 130 4.80 16.03 -6.08
C ILE A 130 3.55 16.45 -6.86
N ARG A 131 2.93 15.54 -7.60
CA ARG A 131 1.74 15.86 -8.38
C ARG A 131 0.57 16.30 -7.52
N MET A 132 0.42 15.75 -6.31
CA MET A 132 -0.62 16.17 -5.36
C MET A 132 -0.40 17.57 -4.79
N VAL A 133 0.85 18.03 -4.70
CA VAL A 133 1.17 19.38 -4.18
C VAL A 133 0.91 20.46 -5.24
N PHE A 134 1.11 20.12 -6.53
CA PHE A 134 0.97 21.07 -7.64
C PHE A 134 -0.40 21.04 -8.35
N MET A 135 -1.35 20.23 -7.87
CA MET A 135 -2.70 20.11 -8.40
C MET A 135 -3.74 20.71 -7.43
#